data_74eac717b47ae87a7e0c5c5c4cea8cc3
#
_entry.id   74eac717b47ae87a7e0c5c5c4cea8cc3
#
_cell.length_a   1.000
_cell.length_b   1.000
_cell.length_c   1.000
_cell.angle_alpha   90.00
_cell.angle_beta   90.00
_cell.angle_gamma   90.00
#
_symmetry.space_group_name_H-M   'P 1'
#
loop_
_entity.id
_entity.type
_entity.pdbx_description
1 polymer ?
#
loop_
_entity_poly.entity_id
_entity_poly.type
_entity_poly.pdbx_seq_one_letter_code
_entity_poly.pdbx_strand_id
1 'polypeptide(L)'
;MMSTINDVSRLAGVSKATVSRVLSGSRGVKEASRQAVLQAAEALNYRPNMIAQSLLSQSTGCIGVICAQDNINQTTSYLYALEKQLSQHQKHLLLRFANTSNGVMSSLEELTCGLCDNVLIIGARFPLNINRQDVVLVDCLDSEGDNSIQFDHAFAAETACHYLISQGRRQIALIHPQSSGFADQVLLGYKHALEKNFLPFNRNLVFLDNTSPSVAVQELVNNATTLNFNALLVSDEQQAQRVVPQLQAFNRAVPQNVMVFSLAGSLQLPGIPTIPAIEYSMDAMASRIVNWLTEKTDNPGGSPLRGDLIIPKH
;
A
#
# COMPACT_ATOMS: atom_id res chain seq x y z
N MET A 1 19.07 39.12 5.84
CA MET A 1 17.96 39.40 4.91
C MET A 1 17.86 38.20 3.97
N MET A 2 16.69 37.64 3.76
CA MET A 2 16.55 36.56 2.76
C MET A 2 16.68 37.16 1.35
N SER A 3 17.55 36.58 0.53
CA SER A 3 17.72 36.96 -0.88
C SER A 3 16.45 36.69 -1.65
N THR A 4 16.10 37.54 -2.58
CA THR A 4 14.89 37.45 -3.40
C THR A 4 15.22 37.17 -4.86
N ILE A 5 14.23 36.74 -5.68
CA ILE A 5 14.38 36.56 -7.11
C ILE A 5 14.83 37.88 -7.80
N ASN A 6 14.51 39.05 -7.21
CA ASN A 6 14.94 40.35 -7.68
C ASN A 6 16.46 40.55 -7.54
N ASP A 7 17.03 40.08 -6.45
CA ASP A 7 18.48 40.19 -6.20
C ASP A 7 19.26 39.28 -7.15
N VAL A 8 18.77 38.06 -7.38
CA VAL A 8 19.35 37.16 -8.39
C VAL A 8 19.27 37.77 -9.79
N SER A 9 18.12 38.32 -10.16
CA SER A 9 17.91 39.00 -11.47
C SER A 9 18.90 40.14 -11.68
N ARG A 10 19.10 40.95 -10.65
CA ARG A 10 20.03 42.09 -10.67
C ARG A 10 21.48 41.61 -10.79
N LEU A 11 21.87 40.61 -10.01
CA LEU A 11 23.26 40.11 -10.01
C LEU A 11 23.61 39.37 -11.31
N ALA A 12 22.66 38.59 -11.85
CA ALA A 12 22.82 37.85 -13.12
C ALA A 12 22.65 38.70 -14.38
N GLY A 13 22.19 39.96 -14.28
CA GLY A 13 21.95 40.83 -15.40
C GLY A 13 20.86 40.36 -16.37
N VAL A 14 19.86 39.59 -15.88
CA VAL A 14 18.78 39.05 -16.70
C VAL A 14 17.41 39.37 -16.09
N SER A 15 16.33 39.20 -16.86
CA SER A 15 14.98 39.42 -16.34
C SER A 15 14.56 38.42 -15.29
N LYS A 16 13.63 38.77 -14.38
CA LYS A 16 13.04 37.83 -13.42
C LYS A 16 12.41 36.60 -14.10
N ALA A 17 11.82 36.79 -15.27
CA ALA A 17 11.25 35.69 -16.06
C ALA A 17 12.35 34.71 -16.53
N THR A 18 13.53 35.21 -16.88
CA THR A 18 14.69 34.39 -17.22
C THR A 18 15.21 33.64 -16.00
N VAL A 19 15.32 34.30 -14.84
CA VAL A 19 15.70 33.64 -13.57
C VAL A 19 14.72 32.52 -13.25
N SER A 20 13.42 32.80 -13.29
CA SER A 20 12.38 31.79 -13.01
C SER A 20 12.50 30.58 -13.96
N ARG A 21 12.67 30.81 -15.27
CA ARG A 21 12.83 29.72 -16.27
C ARG A 21 14.09 28.88 -16.01
N VAL A 22 15.21 29.51 -15.67
CA VAL A 22 16.44 28.78 -15.35
C VAL A 22 16.27 27.92 -14.11
N LEU A 23 15.72 28.48 -13.04
CA LEU A 23 15.57 27.79 -11.76
C LEU A 23 14.48 26.69 -11.80
N SER A 24 13.49 26.82 -12.71
CA SER A 24 12.48 25.77 -12.96
C SER A 24 12.94 24.71 -13.99
N GLY A 25 14.16 24.77 -14.50
CA GLY A 25 14.67 23.83 -15.50
C GLY A 25 14.07 23.96 -16.90
N SER A 26 13.33 25.03 -17.18
CA SER A 26 12.66 25.23 -18.46
C SER A 26 13.64 25.30 -19.63
N ARG A 27 13.25 24.73 -20.78
CA ARG A 27 14.05 24.78 -22.02
C ARG A 27 13.96 26.17 -22.67
N GLY A 28 14.95 26.51 -23.50
CA GLY A 28 14.91 27.75 -24.34
C GLY A 28 15.64 28.95 -23.70
N VAL A 29 16.43 28.77 -22.65
CA VAL A 29 17.32 29.80 -22.10
C VAL A 29 18.75 29.57 -22.66
N LYS A 30 19.41 30.66 -23.12
CA LYS A 30 20.80 30.62 -23.59
C LYS A 30 21.72 30.14 -22.45
N GLU A 31 22.70 29.30 -22.76
CA GLU A 31 23.59 28.69 -21.76
C GLU A 31 24.34 29.73 -20.93
N ALA A 32 24.83 30.80 -21.56
CA ALA A 32 25.47 31.90 -20.82
C ALA A 32 24.55 32.55 -19.76
N SER A 33 23.26 32.74 -20.10
CA SER A 33 22.28 33.27 -19.13
C SER A 33 21.95 32.26 -18.03
N ARG A 34 21.92 30.97 -18.36
CA ARG A 34 21.71 29.89 -17.39
C ARG A 34 22.85 29.87 -16.36
N GLN A 35 24.09 29.90 -16.80
CA GLN A 35 25.25 29.91 -15.90
C GLN A 35 25.29 31.16 -15.03
N ALA A 36 25.04 32.34 -15.60
CA ALA A 36 24.98 33.59 -14.85
C ALA A 36 23.92 33.55 -13.72
N VAL A 37 22.74 32.99 -14.00
CA VAL A 37 21.69 32.86 -13.01
C VAL A 37 22.07 31.86 -11.90
N LEU A 38 22.64 30.70 -12.24
CA LEU A 38 23.05 29.70 -11.27
C LEU A 38 24.15 30.23 -10.34
N GLN A 39 25.15 30.91 -10.88
CA GLN A 39 26.22 31.56 -10.12
C GLN A 39 25.66 32.65 -9.19
N ALA A 40 24.74 33.48 -9.68
CA ALA A 40 24.13 34.54 -8.87
C ALA A 40 23.27 33.95 -7.75
N ALA A 41 22.52 32.87 -8.02
CA ALA A 41 21.71 32.19 -7.00
C ALA A 41 22.59 31.56 -5.91
N GLU A 42 23.71 30.94 -6.30
CA GLU A 42 24.68 30.36 -5.37
C GLU A 42 25.37 31.45 -4.51
N ALA A 43 25.85 32.51 -5.13
CA ALA A 43 26.51 33.63 -4.43
C ALA A 43 25.59 34.32 -3.41
N LEU A 44 24.28 34.36 -3.70
CA LEU A 44 23.28 34.95 -2.82
C LEU A 44 22.65 33.93 -1.86
N ASN A 45 23.06 32.67 -1.90
CA ASN A 45 22.43 31.55 -1.22
C ASN A 45 20.88 31.58 -1.41
N TYR A 46 20.47 31.92 -2.62
CA TYR A 46 19.06 32.04 -2.97
C TYR A 46 18.47 30.65 -3.22
N ARG A 47 17.41 30.35 -2.51
CA ARG A 47 16.59 29.16 -2.77
C ARG A 47 15.22 29.60 -3.28
N PRO A 48 14.74 29.02 -4.40
CA PRO A 48 13.38 29.29 -4.88
C PRO A 48 12.34 29.05 -3.78
N ASN A 49 11.41 29.97 -3.62
CA ASN A 49 10.28 29.77 -2.70
C ASN A 49 9.25 28.88 -3.40
N MET A 50 9.09 27.66 -2.91
CA MET A 50 8.12 26.66 -3.44
C MET A 50 6.69 27.20 -3.44
N ILE A 51 6.30 27.96 -2.40
CA ILE A 51 4.96 28.56 -2.31
C ILE A 51 4.73 29.59 -3.42
N ALA A 52 5.76 30.44 -3.70
CA ALA A 52 5.66 31.41 -4.79
C ALA A 52 5.65 30.74 -6.17
N GLN A 53 6.34 29.61 -6.32
CA GLN A 53 6.30 28.83 -7.55
C GLN A 53 4.96 28.13 -7.75
N SER A 54 4.38 27.56 -6.70
CA SER A 54 3.06 26.90 -6.78
C SER A 54 1.94 27.85 -7.16
N LEU A 55 2.00 29.10 -6.71
CA LEU A 55 1.05 30.14 -7.12
C LEU A 55 1.14 30.47 -8.63
N LEU A 56 2.33 30.41 -9.21
CA LEU A 56 2.54 30.67 -10.63
C LEU A 56 2.20 29.49 -11.53
N SER A 57 2.50 28.27 -11.05
CA SER A 57 2.26 27.02 -11.80
C SER A 57 0.85 26.46 -11.62
N GLN A 58 0.08 26.98 -10.68
CA GLN A 58 -1.20 26.41 -10.24
C GLN A 58 -1.08 24.94 -9.79
N SER A 59 0.09 24.55 -9.31
CA SER A 59 0.38 23.21 -8.81
C SER A 59 1.34 23.30 -7.64
N THR A 60 1.01 22.61 -6.56
CA THR A 60 1.84 22.58 -5.35
C THR A 60 3.02 21.63 -5.49
N GLY A 61 2.92 20.67 -6.41
CA GLY A 61 3.86 19.55 -6.51
C GLY A 61 3.74 18.55 -5.36
N CYS A 62 2.76 18.74 -4.46
CA CYS A 62 2.51 17.85 -3.33
C CYS A 62 1.38 16.87 -3.65
N ILE A 63 1.58 15.64 -3.24
CA ILE A 63 0.59 14.56 -3.25
C ILE A 63 0.26 14.24 -1.79
N GLY A 64 -1.00 14.39 -1.42
CA GLY A 64 -1.49 13.99 -0.10
C GLY A 64 -1.60 12.47 -0.02
N VAL A 65 -1.21 11.88 1.09
CA VAL A 65 -1.42 10.46 1.37
C VAL A 65 -2.08 10.32 2.73
N ILE A 66 -3.27 9.75 2.76
CA ILE A 66 -4.00 9.41 3.98
C ILE A 66 -3.89 7.91 4.20
N CYS A 67 -3.13 7.50 5.21
CA CYS A 67 -3.05 6.10 5.62
C CYS A 67 -4.19 5.80 6.58
N ALA A 68 -5.13 4.96 6.13
CA ALA A 68 -6.37 4.65 6.86
C ALA A 68 -6.34 3.24 7.49
N GLN A 69 -5.15 2.66 7.62
CA GLN A 69 -4.94 1.32 8.20
C GLN A 69 -3.91 1.37 9.33
N ASP A 70 -4.03 0.44 10.27
CA ASP A 70 -3.14 0.34 11.44
C ASP A 70 -1.90 -0.55 11.21
N ASN A 71 -1.80 -1.22 10.06
CA ASN A 71 -0.64 -2.08 9.74
C ASN A 71 0.56 -1.23 9.28
N ILE A 72 1.48 -0.98 10.20
CA ILE A 72 2.67 -0.14 9.98
C ILE A 72 3.57 -0.73 8.88
N ASN A 73 3.76 -2.05 8.82
CA ASN A 73 4.66 -2.68 7.84
C ASN A 73 4.13 -2.50 6.42
N GLN A 74 2.84 -2.76 6.21
CA GLN A 74 2.20 -2.52 4.91
C GLN A 74 2.26 -1.03 4.55
N THR A 75 1.89 -0.15 5.48
CA THR A 75 1.95 1.31 5.28
C THR A 75 3.34 1.75 4.85
N THR A 76 4.39 1.27 5.50
CA THR A 76 5.78 1.61 5.13
C THR A 76 6.12 1.16 3.71
N SER A 77 5.69 -0.04 3.32
CA SER A 77 5.94 -0.57 1.97
C SER A 77 5.25 0.26 0.89
N TYR A 78 4.00 0.68 1.12
CA TYR A 78 3.28 1.59 0.23
C TYR A 78 4.00 2.94 0.08
N LEU A 79 4.36 3.56 1.22
CA LEU A 79 4.99 4.88 1.22
C LEU A 79 6.37 4.85 0.58
N TYR A 80 7.16 3.82 0.83
CA TYR A 80 8.48 3.67 0.22
C TYR A 80 8.41 3.57 -1.31
N ALA A 81 7.50 2.73 -1.83
CA ALA A 81 7.32 2.59 -3.27
C ALA A 81 6.81 3.87 -3.93
N LEU A 82 5.87 4.58 -3.27
CA LEU A 82 5.35 5.85 -3.76
C LEU A 82 6.43 6.93 -3.77
N GLU A 83 7.14 7.11 -2.66
CA GLU A 83 8.20 8.12 -2.55
C GLU A 83 9.29 7.90 -3.60
N LYS A 84 9.77 6.67 -3.75
CA LYS A 84 10.79 6.29 -4.72
C LYS A 84 10.44 6.72 -6.16
N GLN A 85 9.17 6.59 -6.55
CA GLN A 85 8.73 6.94 -7.90
C GLN A 85 8.34 8.42 -8.02
N LEU A 86 7.62 8.98 -7.04
CA LEU A 86 7.19 10.38 -7.08
C LEU A 86 8.35 11.36 -7.01
N SER A 87 9.42 11.04 -6.28
CA SER A 87 10.63 11.87 -6.20
C SER A 87 11.31 12.01 -7.57
N GLN A 88 11.26 10.99 -8.43
CA GLN A 88 11.77 11.06 -9.82
C GLN A 88 10.99 12.07 -10.68
N HIS A 89 9.74 12.34 -10.33
CA HIS A 89 8.86 13.32 -10.98
C HIS A 89 8.81 14.66 -10.23
N GLN A 90 9.75 14.90 -9.29
CA GLN A 90 9.81 16.12 -8.48
C GLN A 90 8.50 16.38 -7.69
N LYS A 91 7.80 15.33 -7.31
CA LYS A 91 6.62 15.37 -6.46
C LYS A 91 6.99 15.04 -5.01
N HIS A 92 6.29 15.65 -4.08
CA HIS A 92 6.49 15.47 -2.64
C HIS A 92 5.29 14.83 -1.99
N LEU A 93 5.50 14.05 -0.93
CA LEU A 93 4.42 13.45 -0.15
C LEU A 93 4.09 14.30 1.09
N LEU A 94 2.81 14.49 1.33
CA LEU A 94 2.28 15.01 2.58
C LEU A 94 1.40 13.96 3.24
N LEU A 95 1.86 13.44 4.39
CA LEU A 95 1.27 12.27 5.03
C LEU A 95 0.31 12.65 6.15
N ARG A 96 -0.83 11.95 6.23
CA ARG A 96 -1.79 11.93 7.34
C ARG A 96 -2.13 10.49 7.71
N PHE A 97 -2.47 10.29 8.98
CA PHE A 97 -3.01 9.03 9.48
C PHE A 97 -4.42 9.26 10.00
N ALA A 98 -5.36 8.42 9.59
CA ALA A 98 -6.75 8.53 10.01
C ALA A 98 -7.44 7.17 9.90
N ASN A 99 -7.78 6.56 11.03
CA ASN A 99 -8.37 5.22 11.14
C ASN A 99 -9.91 5.24 11.28
N THR A 100 -10.55 6.36 10.97
CA THR A 100 -12.01 6.49 10.95
C THR A 100 -12.47 7.27 9.72
N SER A 101 -13.70 7.03 9.25
CA SER A 101 -14.28 7.73 8.10
C SER A 101 -14.25 9.26 8.29
N ASN A 102 -14.67 9.75 9.47
CA ASN A 102 -14.65 11.19 9.78
C ASN A 102 -13.22 11.76 9.76
N GLY A 103 -12.25 11.02 10.31
CA GLY A 103 -10.85 11.44 10.29
C GLY A 103 -10.26 11.51 8.88
N VAL A 104 -10.63 10.55 8.02
CA VAL A 104 -10.25 10.57 6.59
C VAL A 104 -10.85 11.77 5.88
N MET A 105 -12.14 12.04 6.09
CA MET A 105 -12.83 13.20 5.46
C MET A 105 -12.23 14.52 5.90
N SER A 106 -11.97 14.70 7.20
CA SER A 106 -11.33 15.92 7.72
C SER A 106 -9.92 16.11 7.14
N SER A 107 -9.12 15.03 7.08
CA SER A 107 -7.79 15.08 6.47
C SER A 107 -7.84 15.36 4.98
N LEU A 108 -8.83 14.82 4.28
CA LEU A 108 -9.03 15.07 2.85
C LEU A 108 -9.35 16.55 2.58
N GLU A 109 -10.26 17.14 3.34
CA GLU A 109 -10.60 18.57 3.27
C GLU A 109 -9.36 19.44 3.49
N GLU A 110 -8.58 19.15 4.54
CA GLU A 110 -7.35 19.89 4.84
C GLU A 110 -6.35 19.81 3.67
N LEU A 111 -6.09 18.59 3.15
CA LEU A 111 -5.11 18.38 2.08
C LEU A 111 -5.53 19.03 0.76
N THR A 112 -6.83 19.04 0.45
CA THR A 112 -7.35 19.61 -0.79
C THR A 112 -7.59 21.12 -0.73
N CYS A 113 -7.45 21.75 0.43
CA CYS A 113 -7.50 23.22 0.58
C CYS A 113 -6.24 23.94 0.07
N GLY A 114 -5.64 23.49 -1.03
CA GLY A 114 -4.47 24.10 -1.66
C GLY A 114 -3.12 23.61 -1.14
N LEU A 115 -3.09 22.55 -0.33
CA LEU A 115 -1.85 21.92 0.12
C LEU A 115 -1.35 20.87 -0.88
N CYS A 116 -2.25 20.12 -1.49
CA CYS A 116 -1.90 19.04 -2.40
C CYS A 116 -2.68 19.15 -3.70
N ASP A 117 -2.06 18.69 -4.78
CA ASP A 117 -2.67 18.64 -6.13
C ASP A 117 -3.65 17.46 -6.24
N ASN A 118 -3.31 16.33 -5.61
CA ASN A 118 -4.08 15.09 -5.59
C ASN A 118 -3.92 14.43 -4.21
N VAL A 119 -4.87 13.54 -3.86
CA VAL A 119 -4.83 12.79 -2.60
C VAL A 119 -5.00 11.30 -2.86
N LEU A 120 -4.18 10.49 -2.21
CA LEU A 120 -4.27 9.04 -2.15
C LEU A 120 -4.81 8.64 -0.78
N ILE A 121 -5.80 7.75 -0.74
CA ILE A 121 -6.28 7.16 0.51
C ILE A 121 -5.96 5.68 0.46
N ILE A 122 -5.22 5.18 1.45
CA ILE A 122 -4.66 3.83 1.44
C ILE A 122 -5.23 3.02 2.60
N GLY A 123 -5.78 1.87 2.27
CA GLY A 123 -6.08 0.81 3.23
C GLY A 123 -7.28 1.05 4.13
N ALA A 124 -8.26 1.86 3.74
CA ALA A 124 -9.47 2.06 4.54
C ALA A 124 -10.29 0.76 4.62
N ARG A 125 -10.55 0.30 5.85
CA ARG A 125 -11.36 -0.90 6.14
C ARG A 125 -12.79 -0.55 6.59
N PHE A 126 -13.25 0.61 6.19
CA PHE A 126 -14.60 1.16 6.41
C PHE A 126 -15.06 1.87 5.13
N PRO A 127 -16.38 1.98 4.90
CA PRO A 127 -16.91 2.62 3.71
C PRO A 127 -16.50 4.10 3.60
N LEU A 128 -16.08 4.50 2.40
CA LEU A 128 -15.74 5.86 2.05
C LEU A 128 -16.61 6.30 0.85
N ASN A 129 -17.57 7.18 1.07
CA ASN A 129 -18.40 7.73 0.00
C ASN A 129 -17.68 8.91 -0.68
N ILE A 130 -16.57 8.62 -1.38
CA ILE A 130 -15.74 9.62 -2.05
C ILE A 130 -15.85 9.39 -3.56
N ASN A 131 -16.40 10.38 -4.25
CA ASN A 131 -16.44 10.42 -5.72
C ASN A 131 -15.80 11.74 -6.19
N ARG A 132 -14.46 11.76 -6.27
CA ARG A 132 -13.65 12.92 -6.66
C ARG A 132 -12.57 12.50 -7.62
N GLN A 133 -12.35 13.29 -8.68
CA GLN A 133 -11.33 13.01 -9.71
C GLN A 133 -9.89 13.25 -9.22
N ASP A 134 -9.71 14.05 -8.16
CA ASP A 134 -8.41 14.35 -7.56
C ASP A 134 -8.04 13.37 -6.43
N VAL A 135 -8.86 12.34 -6.19
CA VAL A 135 -8.66 11.33 -5.13
C VAL A 135 -8.56 9.93 -5.74
N VAL A 136 -7.56 9.16 -5.31
CA VAL A 136 -7.42 7.73 -5.62
C VAL A 136 -7.51 6.91 -4.35
N LEU A 137 -8.32 5.86 -4.40
CA LEU A 137 -8.47 4.87 -3.33
C LEU A 137 -7.55 3.67 -3.64
N VAL A 138 -6.71 3.30 -2.69
CA VAL A 138 -5.78 2.17 -2.83
C VAL A 138 -6.08 1.14 -1.76
N ASP A 139 -6.45 -0.06 -2.18
CA ASP A 139 -6.79 -1.17 -1.28
C ASP A 139 -7.81 -0.76 -0.19
N CYS A 140 -8.84 -0.01 -0.59
CA CYS A 140 -9.91 0.44 0.29
C CYS A 140 -11.15 -0.44 0.13
N LEU A 141 -11.89 -0.64 1.23
CA LEU A 141 -13.15 -1.37 1.22
C LEU A 141 -14.19 -0.58 0.41
N ASP A 142 -15.07 -1.31 -0.31
CA ASP A 142 -16.16 -0.74 -1.12
C ASP A 142 -15.70 0.35 -2.12
N SER A 143 -14.45 0.31 -2.53
CA SER A 143 -13.92 1.24 -3.53
C SER A 143 -14.18 0.72 -4.94
N GLU A 144 -15.44 0.74 -5.36
CA GLU A 144 -15.83 0.46 -6.73
C GLU A 144 -15.75 1.76 -7.53
N GLY A 145 -15.02 1.75 -8.65
CA GLY A 145 -14.96 2.90 -9.55
C GLY A 145 -13.61 3.09 -10.24
N ASP A 146 -13.59 4.05 -11.14
CA ASP A 146 -12.45 4.33 -12.01
C ASP A 146 -11.22 4.83 -11.25
N ASN A 147 -11.40 5.47 -10.09
CA ASN A 147 -10.34 6.02 -9.27
C ASN A 147 -9.93 5.09 -8.11
N SER A 148 -9.95 3.78 -8.34
CA SER A 148 -9.53 2.82 -7.32
C SER A 148 -8.50 1.82 -7.84
N ILE A 149 -7.50 1.52 -7.01
CA ILE A 149 -6.54 0.44 -7.23
C ILE A 149 -6.80 -0.63 -6.18
N GLN A 150 -7.19 -1.81 -6.61
CA GLN A 150 -7.52 -2.93 -5.74
C GLN A 150 -6.51 -4.05 -5.87
N PHE A 151 -6.37 -4.85 -4.82
CA PHE A 151 -5.68 -6.14 -4.85
C PHE A 151 -6.68 -7.28 -5.01
N ASP A 152 -6.27 -8.35 -5.69
CA ASP A 152 -7.10 -9.53 -5.94
C ASP A 152 -6.99 -10.50 -4.75
N HIS A 153 -7.73 -10.20 -3.67
CA HIS A 153 -7.71 -11.00 -2.44
C HIS A 153 -8.31 -12.40 -2.65
N ALA A 154 -9.27 -12.54 -3.56
CA ALA A 154 -9.82 -13.84 -3.92
C ALA A 154 -8.78 -14.71 -4.61
N PHE A 155 -8.05 -14.15 -5.58
CA PHE A 155 -6.94 -14.85 -6.25
C PHE A 155 -5.82 -15.21 -5.27
N ALA A 156 -5.50 -14.35 -4.31
CA ALA A 156 -4.51 -14.63 -3.29
C ALA A 156 -4.88 -15.85 -2.45
N ALA A 157 -6.13 -15.92 -1.97
CA ALA A 157 -6.63 -17.05 -1.20
C ALA A 157 -6.69 -18.35 -2.02
N GLU A 158 -7.13 -18.25 -3.28
CA GLU A 158 -7.16 -19.39 -4.20
C GLU A 158 -5.75 -19.94 -4.45
N THR A 159 -4.78 -19.06 -4.76
CA THR A 159 -3.38 -19.43 -4.98
C THR A 159 -2.75 -20.07 -3.75
N ALA A 160 -2.99 -19.50 -2.58
CA ALA A 160 -2.52 -20.04 -1.31
C ALA A 160 -3.05 -21.47 -1.04
N CYS A 161 -4.35 -21.67 -1.25
CA CYS A 161 -4.97 -22.99 -1.10
C CYS A 161 -4.41 -24.00 -2.10
N HIS A 162 -4.26 -23.64 -3.36
CA HIS A 162 -3.66 -24.51 -4.37
C HIS A 162 -2.23 -24.94 -3.99
N TYR A 163 -1.43 -23.98 -3.51
CA TYR A 163 -0.08 -24.30 -3.01
C TYR A 163 -0.15 -25.29 -1.84
N LEU A 164 -0.94 -25.01 -0.81
CA LEU A 164 -1.07 -25.90 0.36
C LEU A 164 -1.53 -27.32 -0.05
N ILE A 165 -2.48 -27.41 -0.96
CA ILE A 165 -2.99 -28.70 -1.48
C ILE A 165 -1.89 -29.44 -2.25
N SER A 166 -1.07 -28.74 -3.04
CA SER A 166 0.09 -29.32 -3.74
C SER A 166 1.13 -29.88 -2.77
N GLN A 167 1.22 -29.31 -1.55
CA GLN A 167 2.06 -29.80 -0.46
C GLN A 167 1.41 -30.93 0.36
N GLY A 168 0.31 -31.50 -0.14
CA GLY A 168 -0.42 -32.59 0.52
C GLY A 168 -1.33 -32.15 1.69
N ARG A 169 -1.52 -30.84 1.88
CA ARG A 169 -2.37 -30.31 2.96
C ARG A 169 -3.81 -30.24 2.48
N ARG A 170 -4.70 -30.98 3.14
CA ARG A 170 -6.11 -31.11 2.73
C ARG A 170 -7.11 -30.61 3.75
N GLN A 171 -6.67 -30.35 4.97
CA GLN A 171 -7.45 -29.81 6.08
C GLN A 171 -6.92 -28.41 6.39
N ILE A 172 -7.42 -27.44 5.65
CA ILE A 172 -6.93 -26.06 5.66
C ILE A 172 -7.85 -25.22 6.55
N ALA A 173 -7.32 -24.66 7.62
CA ALA A 173 -8.04 -23.66 8.41
C ALA A 173 -7.79 -22.25 7.86
N LEU A 174 -8.77 -21.37 8.01
CA LEU A 174 -8.71 -19.96 7.60
C LEU A 174 -8.99 -19.06 8.81
N ILE A 175 -8.04 -18.19 9.13
CA ILE A 175 -8.21 -17.10 10.10
C ILE A 175 -8.04 -15.77 9.35
N HIS A 176 -9.16 -15.07 9.15
CA HIS A 176 -9.16 -13.76 8.48
C HIS A 176 -10.21 -12.87 9.16
N PRO A 177 -9.83 -12.10 10.19
CA PRO A 177 -10.78 -11.26 10.94
C PRO A 177 -11.53 -10.30 10.01
N GLN A 178 -12.82 -10.13 10.22
CA GLN A 178 -13.65 -9.22 9.42
C GLN A 178 -13.16 -7.77 9.50
N SER A 179 -12.56 -7.40 10.62
CA SER A 179 -11.90 -6.09 10.81
C SER A 179 -10.72 -5.85 9.88
N SER A 180 -10.12 -6.89 9.29
CA SER A 180 -9.06 -6.75 8.27
C SER A 180 -9.60 -6.37 6.89
N GLY A 181 -10.93 -6.34 6.70
CA GLY A 181 -11.58 -6.14 5.41
C GLY A 181 -11.43 -7.36 4.48
N PHE A 182 -12.10 -7.34 3.35
CA PHE A 182 -12.01 -8.34 2.27
C PHE A 182 -12.25 -9.82 2.67
N ALA A 183 -12.78 -10.07 3.88
CA ALA A 183 -13.04 -11.42 4.37
C ALA A 183 -13.92 -12.25 3.43
N ASP A 184 -14.93 -11.62 2.79
CA ASP A 184 -15.80 -12.28 1.83
C ASP A 184 -15.07 -12.65 0.54
N GLN A 185 -14.16 -11.80 0.05
CA GLN A 185 -13.33 -12.10 -1.13
C GLN A 185 -12.35 -13.25 -0.85
N VAL A 186 -11.71 -13.22 0.31
CA VAL A 186 -10.82 -14.30 0.76
C VAL A 186 -11.58 -15.60 0.91
N LEU A 187 -12.78 -15.58 1.52
CA LEU A 187 -13.63 -16.76 1.66
C LEU A 187 -14.07 -17.31 0.29
N LEU A 188 -14.38 -16.44 -0.66
CA LEU A 188 -14.72 -16.83 -2.02
C LEU A 188 -13.57 -17.60 -2.69
N GLY A 189 -12.35 -17.05 -2.67
CA GLY A 189 -11.16 -17.70 -3.22
C GLY A 189 -10.82 -19.02 -2.53
N TYR A 190 -10.95 -19.05 -1.20
CA TYR A 190 -10.77 -20.27 -0.41
C TYR A 190 -11.77 -21.37 -0.81
N LYS A 191 -13.07 -21.06 -0.89
CA LYS A 191 -14.10 -22.03 -1.31
C LYS A 191 -13.87 -22.52 -2.72
N HIS A 192 -13.54 -21.62 -3.64
CA HIS A 192 -13.29 -21.95 -5.04
C HIS A 192 -12.11 -22.92 -5.21
N ALA A 193 -11.01 -22.69 -4.45
CA ALA A 193 -9.88 -23.61 -4.45
C ALA A 193 -10.24 -25.01 -3.91
N LEU A 194 -11.03 -25.08 -2.82
CA LEU A 194 -11.48 -26.37 -2.29
C LEU A 194 -12.36 -27.12 -3.30
N GLU A 195 -13.33 -26.44 -3.93
CA GLU A 195 -14.22 -27.02 -4.93
C GLU A 195 -13.44 -27.57 -6.12
N LYS A 196 -12.51 -26.80 -6.68
CA LYS A 196 -11.65 -27.24 -7.80
C LYS A 196 -10.79 -28.48 -7.48
N ASN A 197 -10.49 -28.69 -6.20
CA ASN A 197 -9.69 -29.82 -5.75
C ASN A 197 -10.54 -30.94 -5.11
N PHE A 198 -11.86 -30.90 -5.27
CA PHE A 198 -12.81 -31.86 -4.71
C PHE A 198 -12.67 -32.06 -3.20
N LEU A 199 -12.34 -30.99 -2.46
CA LEU A 199 -12.25 -30.98 -1.01
C LEU A 199 -13.54 -30.42 -0.39
N PRO A 200 -14.07 -31.03 0.67
CA PRO A 200 -15.28 -30.54 1.31
C PRO A 200 -15.02 -29.24 2.07
N PHE A 201 -15.94 -28.29 1.97
CA PHE A 201 -15.92 -27.11 2.80
C PHE A 201 -16.35 -27.44 4.24
N ASN A 202 -15.51 -27.10 5.21
CA ASN A 202 -15.83 -27.27 6.63
C ASN A 202 -15.89 -25.89 7.31
N ARG A 203 -17.10 -25.46 7.68
CA ARG A 203 -17.33 -24.16 8.33
C ARG A 203 -16.57 -24.00 9.67
N ASN A 204 -16.33 -25.11 10.37
CA ASN A 204 -15.64 -25.09 11.67
C ASN A 204 -14.13 -24.84 11.56
N LEU A 205 -13.57 -24.84 10.35
CA LEU A 205 -12.18 -24.46 10.08
C LEU A 205 -12.05 -22.99 9.64
N VAL A 206 -13.13 -22.20 9.67
CA VAL A 206 -13.15 -20.83 9.11
C VAL A 206 -13.55 -19.84 10.21
N PHE A 207 -12.61 -18.94 10.52
CA PHE A 207 -12.74 -17.89 11.53
C PHE A 207 -12.67 -16.53 10.82
N LEU A 208 -13.84 -15.93 10.59
CA LEU A 208 -14.00 -14.63 9.92
C LEU A 208 -14.57 -13.56 10.84
N ASP A 209 -14.92 -13.92 12.07
CA ASP A 209 -15.37 -12.98 13.08
C ASP A 209 -14.18 -12.19 13.67
N ASN A 210 -14.48 -11.24 14.55
CA ASN A 210 -13.45 -10.46 15.23
C ASN A 210 -12.76 -11.26 16.37
N THR A 211 -12.86 -12.57 16.37
CA THR A 211 -12.10 -13.44 17.27
C THR A 211 -10.61 -13.21 17.05
N SER A 212 -9.88 -12.99 18.14
CA SER A 212 -8.43 -12.82 17.99
C SER A 212 -7.81 -14.09 17.43
N PRO A 213 -6.77 -13.99 16.59
CA PRO A 213 -6.10 -15.16 16.03
C PRO A 213 -5.63 -16.16 17.07
N SER A 214 -5.25 -15.66 18.24
CA SER A 214 -4.86 -16.47 19.40
C SER A 214 -5.99 -17.35 19.91
N VAL A 215 -7.19 -16.80 20.00
CA VAL A 215 -8.39 -17.55 20.41
C VAL A 215 -8.78 -18.57 19.35
N ALA A 216 -8.75 -18.16 18.07
CA ALA A 216 -9.05 -19.07 16.96
C ALA A 216 -8.08 -20.28 16.91
N VAL A 217 -6.78 -20.06 17.12
CA VAL A 217 -5.79 -21.15 17.22
C VAL A 217 -6.09 -22.04 18.42
N GLN A 218 -6.43 -21.47 19.57
CA GLN A 218 -6.77 -22.24 20.77
C GLN A 218 -8.03 -23.11 20.54
N GLU A 219 -9.06 -22.57 19.90
CA GLU A 219 -10.25 -23.32 19.54
C GLU A 219 -9.95 -24.47 18.55
N LEU A 220 -9.13 -24.20 17.52
CA LEU A 220 -8.70 -25.23 16.58
C LEU A 220 -7.93 -26.35 17.26
N VAL A 221 -7.05 -26.03 18.21
CA VAL A 221 -6.23 -27.02 18.91
C VAL A 221 -7.07 -27.78 19.96
N ASN A 222 -7.93 -27.11 20.72
CA ASN A 222 -8.77 -27.74 21.71
C ASN A 222 -9.78 -28.71 21.08
N ASN A 223 -10.25 -28.40 19.88
CA ASN A 223 -11.16 -29.24 19.11
C ASN A 223 -10.43 -30.23 18.17
N ALA A 224 -9.12 -30.40 18.32
CA ALA A 224 -8.29 -31.21 17.40
C ALA A 224 -8.68 -32.70 17.34
N THR A 225 -9.46 -33.22 18.30
CA THR A 225 -10.05 -34.55 18.22
C THR A 225 -11.16 -34.66 17.21
N THR A 226 -11.86 -33.55 16.94
CA THR A 226 -12.97 -33.44 15.97
C THR A 226 -12.62 -32.58 14.75
N LEU A 227 -11.72 -31.61 14.94
CA LEU A 227 -11.23 -30.70 13.89
C LEU A 227 -9.75 -30.98 13.60
N ASN A 228 -9.49 -31.92 12.70
CA ASN A 228 -8.14 -32.15 12.25
C ASN A 228 -7.78 -31.09 11.19
N PHE A 229 -6.72 -30.30 11.44
CA PHE A 229 -6.16 -29.35 10.46
C PHE A 229 -4.66 -29.55 10.31
N ASN A 230 -4.15 -29.39 9.10
CA ASN A 230 -2.74 -29.53 8.77
C ASN A 230 -2.16 -28.37 7.97
N ALA A 231 -3.00 -27.35 7.73
CA ALA A 231 -2.58 -26.06 7.19
C ALA A 231 -3.45 -24.93 7.77
N LEU A 232 -2.89 -23.72 7.78
CA LEU A 232 -3.54 -22.51 8.27
C LEU A 232 -3.23 -21.34 7.37
N LEU A 233 -4.28 -20.72 6.83
CA LEU A 233 -4.21 -19.43 6.15
C LEU A 233 -4.45 -18.32 7.16
N VAL A 234 -3.61 -17.28 7.13
CA VAL A 234 -3.75 -16.06 7.93
C VAL A 234 -3.76 -14.83 7.03
N SER A 235 -4.39 -13.74 7.48
CA SER A 235 -4.58 -12.54 6.67
C SER A 235 -3.26 -11.87 6.23
N ASP A 236 -2.28 -11.83 7.11
CA ASP A 236 -1.02 -11.11 6.88
C ASP A 236 0.12 -11.65 7.76
N GLU A 237 1.31 -11.08 7.57
CA GLU A 237 2.51 -11.46 8.31
C GLU A 237 2.40 -11.18 9.82
N GLN A 238 1.64 -10.16 10.25
CA GLN A 238 1.46 -9.86 11.67
C GLN A 238 0.64 -10.95 12.36
N GLN A 239 -0.39 -11.45 11.67
CA GLN A 239 -1.16 -12.59 12.18
C GLN A 239 -0.30 -13.85 12.25
N ALA A 240 0.53 -14.08 11.24
CA ALA A 240 1.47 -15.20 11.25
C ALA A 240 2.45 -15.12 12.44
N GLN A 241 2.98 -13.93 12.74
CA GLN A 241 3.84 -13.71 13.92
C GLN A 241 3.19 -14.13 15.25
N ARG A 242 1.89 -13.93 15.37
CA ARG A 242 1.14 -14.29 16.58
C ARG A 242 0.82 -15.78 16.63
N VAL A 243 0.47 -16.34 15.50
CA VAL A 243 -0.04 -17.73 15.39
C VAL A 243 1.07 -18.77 15.45
N VAL A 244 2.22 -18.55 14.80
CA VAL A 244 3.30 -19.54 14.72
C VAL A 244 3.85 -19.94 16.10
N PRO A 245 4.20 -18.99 17.00
CA PRO A 245 4.65 -19.36 18.35
C PRO A 245 3.59 -20.11 19.17
N GLN A 246 2.32 -19.79 18.96
CA GLN A 246 1.23 -20.47 19.65
C GLN A 246 1.08 -21.93 19.21
N LEU A 247 1.11 -22.19 17.90
CA LEU A 247 1.11 -23.55 17.37
C LEU A 247 2.26 -24.36 17.97
N GLN A 248 3.44 -23.77 18.05
CA GLN A 248 4.63 -24.41 18.65
C GLN A 248 4.41 -24.69 20.15
N ALA A 249 3.80 -23.76 20.89
CA ALA A 249 3.48 -23.97 22.31
C ALA A 249 2.49 -25.12 22.53
N PHE A 250 1.63 -25.41 21.56
CA PHE A 250 0.74 -26.57 21.55
C PHE A 250 1.35 -27.84 20.93
N ASN A 251 2.68 -27.91 20.80
CA ASN A 251 3.41 -29.01 20.18
C ASN A 251 3.01 -29.30 18.72
N ARG A 252 2.54 -28.27 18.00
CA ARG A 252 2.28 -28.31 16.57
C ARG A 252 3.45 -27.68 15.82
N ALA A 253 4.40 -28.50 15.37
CA ALA A 253 5.57 -28.03 14.64
C ALA A 253 5.17 -27.38 13.30
N VAL A 254 5.76 -26.22 13.01
CA VAL A 254 5.58 -25.48 11.75
C VAL A 254 6.89 -25.59 10.97
N PRO A 255 6.90 -26.06 9.73
CA PRO A 255 5.76 -26.44 8.88
C PRO A 255 5.35 -27.93 8.97
N GLN A 256 5.99 -28.76 9.79
CA GLN A 256 5.86 -30.23 9.74
C GLN A 256 4.43 -30.69 10.05
N ASN A 257 3.86 -30.28 11.19
CA ASN A 257 2.51 -30.66 11.60
C ASN A 257 1.47 -29.72 10.92
N VAL A 258 1.71 -28.41 10.96
CA VAL A 258 0.83 -27.39 10.40
C VAL A 258 1.65 -26.46 9.51
N MET A 259 1.28 -26.37 8.25
CA MET A 259 1.86 -25.37 7.34
C MET A 259 1.07 -24.08 7.44
N VAL A 260 1.72 -23.00 7.86
CA VAL A 260 1.12 -21.65 7.94
C VAL A 260 1.43 -20.91 6.64
N PHE A 261 0.45 -20.18 6.13
CA PHE A 261 0.55 -19.38 4.91
C PHE A 261 -0.02 -17.98 5.15
N SER A 262 0.72 -16.93 4.77
CA SER A 262 0.29 -15.52 4.85
C SER A 262 -0.33 -15.06 3.53
N LEU A 263 -1.53 -14.49 3.57
CA LEU A 263 -2.21 -13.95 2.39
C LEU A 263 -1.68 -12.57 1.96
N ALA A 264 -0.91 -11.89 2.82
CA ALA A 264 -0.28 -10.62 2.49
C ALA A 264 1.05 -10.47 3.26
N GLY A 265 2.15 -10.44 2.50
CA GLY A 265 3.49 -10.23 3.03
C GLY A 265 4.16 -11.48 3.61
N SER A 266 5.48 -11.53 3.49
CA SER A 266 6.32 -12.62 3.98
C SER A 266 6.94 -12.28 5.32
N LEU A 267 6.92 -13.26 6.24
CA LEU A 267 7.53 -13.13 7.56
C LEU A 267 8.98 -13.61 7.53
N GLN A 268 9.91 -12.72 7.89
CA GLN A 268 11.31 -13.06 8.13
C GLN A 268 11.72 -12.58 9.52
N LEU A 269 11.65 -13.46 10.51
CA LEU A 269 12.07 -13.17 11.87
C LEU A 269 13.10 -14.21 12.36
N PRO A 270 14.11 -13.77 13.15
CA PRO A 270 15.04 -14.69 13.79
C PRO A 270 14.31 -15.73 14.65
N GLY A 271 14.60 -17.01 14.43
CA GLY A 271 14.02 -18.11 15.22
C GLY A 271 12.60 -18.55 14.82
N ILE A 272 11.99 -17.91 13.83
CA ILE A 272 10.71 -18.34 13.25
C ILE A 272 10.97 -18.87 11.83
N PRO A 273 10.46 -20.07 11.47
CA PRO A 273 10.60 -20.55 10.12
C PRO A 273 9.92 -19.62 9.14
N THR A 274 10.60 -19.34 8.03
CA THR A 274 10.00 -18.55 6.95
C THR A 274 8.78 -19.28 6.40
N ILE A 275 7.66 -18.59 6.32
CA ILE A 275 6.40 -19.14 5.81
C ILE A 275 6.16 -18.72 4.36
N PRO A 276 5.48 -19.55 3.56
CA PRO A 276 5.01 -19.12 2.23
C PRO A 276 3.99 -18.00 2.35
N ALA A 277 3.98 -17.11 1.36
CA ALA A 277 3.13 -15.94 1.38
C ALA A 277 2.73 -15.49 -0.03
N ILE A 278 1.70 -14.66 -0.10
CA ILE A 278 1.44 -13.82 -1.27
C ILE A 278 2.10 -12.46 -1.05
N GLU A 279 2.85 -11.98 -2.04
CA GLU A 279 3.47 -10.66 -2.02
C GLU A 279 2.96 -9.81 -3.18
N TYR A 280 2.39 -8.66 -2.86
CA TYR A 280 1.92 -7.71 -3.85
C TYR A 280 3.04 -6.75 -4.26
N SER A 281 3.17 -6.49 -5.58
CA SER A 281 4.15 -5.55 -6.09
C SER A 281 3.76 -4.11 -5.78
N MET A 282 4.38 -3.53 -4.75
CA MET A 282 4.19 -2.12 -4.40
C MET A 282 4.73 -1.18 -5.49
N ASP A 283 5.78 -1.59 -6.20
CA ASP A 283 6.29 -0.84 -7.36
C ASP A 283 5.26 -0.80 -8.52
N ALA A 284 4.52 -1.89 -8.77
CA ALA A 284 3.46 -1.90 -9.78
C ALA A 284 2.29 -0.98 -9.38
N MET A 285 1.89 -0.99 -8.11
CA MET A 285 0.89 -0.09 -7.55
C MET A 285 1.34 1.37 -7.71
N ALA A 286 2.56 1.71 -7.27
CA ALA A 286 3.10 3.05 -7.37
C ALA A 286 3.22 3.53 -8.83
N SER A 287 3.61 2.64 -9.76
CA SER A 287 3.65 2.95 -11.19
C SER A 287 2.29 3.32 -11.75
N ARG A 288 1.21 2.62 -11.38
CA ARG A 288 -0.16 2.98 -11.80
C ARG A 288 -0.54 4.38 -11.31
N ILE A 289 -0.22 4.70 -10.06
CA ILE A 289 -0.50 6.01 -9.47
C ILE A 289 0.28 7.11 -10.20
N VAL A 290 1.58 6.89 -10.44
CA VAL A 290 2.42 7.89 -11.11
C VAL A 290 1.97 8.11 -12.55
N ASN A 291 1.62 7.07 -13.29
CA ASN A 291 1.08 7.20 -14.65
C ASN A 291 -0.21 8.01 -14.65
N TRP A 292 -1.12 7.76 -13.70
CA TRP A 292 -2.34 8.57 -13.56
C TRP A 292 -2.03 10.04 -13.28
N LEU A 293 -1.07 10.33 -12.38
CA LEU A 293 -0.68 11.70 -12.02
C LEU A 293 0.01 12.46 -13.16
N THR A 294 0.75 11.77 -14.04
CA THR A 294 1.59 12.38 -15.09
C THR A 294 0.93 12.38 -16.45
N GLU A 295 0.27 11.31 -16.81
CA GLU A 295 -0.33 11.12 -18.15
C GLU A 295 -1.78 11.56 -18.20
N LYS A 296 -2.35 11.94 -17.04
CA LYS A 296 -3.79 12.28 -16.90
C LYS A 296 -4.68 11.22 -17.54
N THR A 297 -4.31 9.96 -17.37
CA THR A 297 -5.18 8.86 -17.77
C THR A 297 -6.48 8.96 -16.96
N ASP A 298 -7.61 8.83 -17.63
CA ASP A 298 -8.93 9.02 -17.01
C ASP A 298 -9.20 8.04 -15.83
N ASN A 299 -8.35 7.00 -15.70
CA ASN A 299 -8.59 5.93 -14.76
C ASN A 299 -7.27 5.28 -14.25
N PRO A 300 -6.89 5.43 -12.97
CA PRO A 300 -5.78 4.69 -12.37
C PRO A 300 -6.15 3.23 -12.07
N GLY A 301 -7.45 2.89 -12.12
CA GLY A 301 -7.99 1.56 -11.91
C GLY A 301 -7.49 0.55 -12.95
N GLY A 302 -8.29 -0.42 -13.25
CA GLY A 302 -7.97 -1.52 -14.15
C GLY A 302 -8.24 -2.84 -13.43
N SER A 303 -7.71 -3.95 -13.96
CA SER A 303 -7.82 -5.23 -13.27
C SER A 303 -7.15 -5.16 -11.90
N PRO A 304 -7.71 -5.79 -10.86
CA PRO A 304 -7.08 -5.88 -9.54
C PRO A 304 -5.64 -6.41 -9.64
N LEU A 305 -4.75 -5.86 -8.80
CA LEU A 305 -3.36 -6.29 -8.74
C LEU A 305 -3.29 -7.69 -8.10
N ARG A 306 -2.67 -8.63 -8.81
CA ARG A 306 -2.42 -9.97 -8.30
C ARG A 306 -1.07 -10.01 -7.62
N GLY A 307 -1.04 -10.70 -6.48
CA GLY A 307 0.20 -10.95 -5.76
C GLY A 307 0.89 -12.20 -6.30
N ASP A 308 2.21 -12.23 -6.12
CA ASP A 308 3.07 -13.34 -6.46
C ASP A 308 3.21 -14.32 -5.29
N LEU A 309 3.27 -15.61 -5.60
CA LEU A 309 3.52 -16.65 -4.60
C LEU A 309 5.01 -16.65 -4.24
N ILE A 310 5.31 -16.36 -2.99
CA ILE A 310 6.67 -16.44 -2.43
C ILE A 310 6.80 -17.72 -1.61
N ILE A 311 7.74 -18.54 -2.02
CA ILE A 311 8.08 -19.82 -1.33
C ILE A 311 9.43 -19.66 -0.65
N PRO A 312 9.56 -20.01 0.65
CA PRO A 312 10.84 -19.99 1.34
C PRO A 312 11.85 -20.86 0.64
N LYS A 313 13.06 -20.35 0.44
CA LYS A 313 14.20 -21.17 0.01
C LYS A 313 14.70 -21.93 1.25
N HIS A 314 14.68 -23.25 1.19
CA HIS A 314 15.24 -24.14 2.20
C HIS A 314 16.77 -24.10 2.20
#